data_ea4a14674e49b70c35d9e894f43915de
#
_entry.id   ea4a14674e49b70c35d9e894f43915de
#
_cell.length_a   1.000
_cell.length_b   1.000
_cell.length_c   1.000
_cell.angle_alpha   90.00
_cell.angle_beta   90.00
_cell.angle_gamma   90.00
#
_symmetry.space_group_name_H-M   'P 1'
#
loop_
_entity.id
_entity.type
_entity.pdbx_description
1 polymer ?
#
loop_
_entity_poly.entity_id
_entity_poly.type
_entity_poly.pdbx_seq_one_letter_code
_entity_poly.pdbx_strand_id
1 'polypeptide(L)'
;RVEKTWRRGVQRTIATLVDDSGAVDAIWYGRRFIERRLTVGTTIVATGRVKAMGWTKQLEAPEFSPIGGGDQVSAGRIVPIYRLTRGVTALSLRRAVRTLLDQFGADLVDPLPEAVQSRNALMPLAQAIEALHWPEEFDLRDAALRRLAFDELLAVQIALVHRSRRRAGDGAFSITATAAERTAIESAILGGIGGAKAKSKTPWTGDQRRTIDEILADLATGSPMLRLLQGDVGTGKTAVAFVAAAATAAAGHQSALLAPTELLARQHAATAKRLLAPLGIEVALVLGGAPVAERRTARAAAADGRAALVIGTHALFAEGTQFASLGLVIVDEQHRFGVEERAKLLSKASREPHLLLMTATPIPRTIAQLLYADVASSELRELPAGRQPIRTAIRTSADLERVWTFVDEEAAAGRQTFVVVPRIADADSGGEPEQVTTFDDGLEAGGATGVEAQAELLRERLPHRRIG
;
A
#
# COMPACT_ATOMS: atom_id res chain seq x y z
N ARG A 1 48.18 25.83 -6.60
CA ARG A 1 47.82 27.13 -7.17
C ARG A 1 46.40 27.48 -6.74
N VAL A 2 46.20 28.71 -6.25
CA VAL A 2 44.82 29.22 -5.92
C VAL A 2 44.66 30.51 -6.71
N GLU A 3 43.57 30.56 -7.54
CA GLU A 3 43.30 31.70 -8.41
C GLU A 3 41.86 32.22 -8.22
N LYS A 4 41.72 33.54 -8.30
CA LYS A 4 40.43 34.22 -8.39
C LYS A 4 40.14 34.63 -9.83
N THR A 5 38.98 34.30 -10.30
CA THR A 5 38.46 34.76 -11.57
C THR A 5 37.01 35.23 -11.43
N TRP A 6 36.53 36.04 -12.37
CA TRP A 6 35.15 36.49 -12.40
C TRP A 6 34.47 35.98 -13.68
N ARG A 7 33.32 35.39 -13.53
CA ARG A 7 32.51 34.95 -14.69
C ARG A 7 31.07 35.38 -14.49
N ARG A 8 30.54 36.21 -15.41
CA ARG A 8 29.17 36.74 -15.37
C ARG A 8 28.77 37.37 -14.02
N GLY A 9 29.67 38.18 -13.43
CA GLY A 9 29.45 38.87 -12.17
C GLY A 9 29.60 38.01 -10.91
N VAL A 10 29.87 36.70 -11.04
CA VAL A 10 30.09 35.80 -9.90
C VAL A 10 31.57 35.52 -9.71
N GLN A 11 32.03 35.69 -8.48
CA GLN A 11 33.44 35.34 -8.11
C GLN A 11 33.59 33.82 -8.21
N ARG A 12 34.65 33.38 -8.90
CA ARG A 12 35.06 32.00 -9.01
C ARG A 12 36.45 31.83 -8.39
N THR A 13 36.57 30.94 -7.43
CA THR A 13 37.86 30.54 -6.87
C THR A 13 38.23 29.18 -7.43
N ILE A 14 39.44 29.03 -7.97
CA ILE A 14 39.97 27.79 -8.51
C ILE A 14 41.19 27.43 -7.71
N ALA A 15 41.28 26.21 -7.20
CA ALA A 15 42.47 25.66 -6.59
C ALA A 15 42.87 24.37 -7.30
N THR A 16 44.09 24.30 -7.78
CA THR A 16 44.66 23.05 -8.33
C THR A 16 45.16 22.21 -7.17
N LEU A 17 44.56 21.06 -6.97
CA LEU A 17 44.94 20.03 -6.00
C LEU A 17 45.83 19.01 -6.71
N VAL A 18 46.89 18.59 -6.07
CA VAL A 18 47.89 17.63 -6.62
C VAL A 18 48.13 16.53 -5.60
N ASP A 19 48.11 15.29 -6.05
CA ASP A 19 48.51 14.10 -5.29
C ASP A 19 49.35 13.17 -6.18
N ASP A 20 49.69 11.98 -5.66
CA ASP A 20 50.52 11.00 -6.37
C ASP A 20 49.85 10.45 -7.66
N SER A 21 48.52 10.59 -7.80
CA SER A 21 47.75 10.16 -8.98
C SER A 21 47.61 11.22 -10.07
N GLY A 22 47.88 12.50 -9.75
CA GLY A 22 47.81 13.61 -10.70
C GLY A 22 47.26 14.91 -10.11
N ALA A 23 46.69 15.74 -10.99
CA ALA A 23 46.17 17.06 -10.63
C ALA A 23 44.71 17.20 -10.99
N VAL A 24 43.93 17.86 -10.12
CA VAL A 24 42.50 18.16 -10.34
C VAL A 24 42.17 19.58 -9.90
N ASP A 25 41.36 20.29 -10.67
CA ASP A 25 40.92 21.64 -10.30
C ASP A 25 39.65 21.56 -9.44
N ALA A 26 39.71 22.17 -8.26
CA ALA A 26 38.57 22.39 -7.38
C ALA A 26 38.03 23.81 -7.57
N ILE A 27 36.72 23.94 -7.78
CA ILE A 27 36.08 25.20 -8.18
C ILE A 27 34.94 25.56 -7.25
N TRP A 28 34.99 26.79 -6.73
CA TRP A 28 33.91 27.37 -5.92
C TRP A 28 33.32 28.62 -6.59
N TYR A 29 32.00 28.75 -6.58
CA TYR A 29 31.28 29.90 -7.09
C TYR A 29 30.63 30.68 -5.94
N GLY A 30 30.80 32.02 -5.93
CA GLY A 30 30.15 32.92 -4.97
C GLY A 30 30.61 32.78 -3.50
N ARG A 31 31.50 31.88 -3.20
CA ARG A 31 32.02 31.70 -1.83
C ARG A 31 33.20 32.63 -1.60
N ARG A 32 32.93 33.68 -0.83
CA ARG A 32 33.99 34.62 -0.39
C ARG A 32 34.85 33.95 0.71
N PHE A 33 36.13 34.28 0.75
CA PHE A 33 37.10 33.85 1.81
C PHE A 33 37.64 32.42 1.69
N ILE A 34 37.41 31.67 0.61
CA ILE A 34 38.04 30.34 0.43
C ILE A 34 39.56 30.48 0.41
N GLU A 35 40.10 31.47 -0.27
CA GLU A 35 41.53 31.76 -0.34
C GLU A 35 42.18 32.05 1.01
N ARG A 36 41.42 32.51 2.01
CA ARG A 36 41.96 32.70 3.37
C ARG A 36 42.09 31.39 4.15
N ARG A 37 41.33 30.40 3.73
CA ARG A 37 41.32 29.07 4.37
C ARG A 37 42.16 28.04 3.61
N LEU A 38 42.46 28.32 2.34
CA LEU A 38 43.19 27.44 1.45
C LEU A 38 44.46 28.14 0.97
N THR A 39 45.57 27.92 1.66
CA THR A 39 46.89 28.46 1.30
C THR A 39 47.65 27.45 0.44
N VAL A 40 48.48 27.96 -0.48
CA VAL A 40 49.34 27.11 -1.32
C VAL A 40 50.31 26.32 -0.43
N GLY A 41 50.46 25.03 -0.70
CA GLY A 41 51.31 24.13 0.12
C GLY A 41 50.57 23.45 1.29
N THR A 42 49.31 23.77 1.52
CA THR A 42 48.50 23.07 2.54
C THR A 42 48.03 21.72 1.99
N THR A 43 48.28 20.65 2.74
CA THR A 43 47.69 19.33 2.44
C THR A 43 46.27 19.27 2.97
N ILE A 44 45.32 18.90 2.09
CA ILE A 44 43.93 18.87 2.41
C ILE A 44 43.28 17.56 1.94
N VAL A 45 42.20 17.19 2.60
CA VAL A 45 41.22 16.24 2.03
C VAL A 45 40.06 17.06 1.41
N ALA A 46 39.78 16.81 0.15
CA ALA A 46 38.68 17.47 -0.58
C ALA A 46 37.65 16.42 -1.05
N THR A 47 36.40 16.66 -0.72
CA THR A 47 35.29 15.78 -1.12
C THR A 47 34.26 16.59 -1.88
N GLY A 48 33.87 16.14 -3.07
CA GLY A 48 32.94 16.87 -3.91
C GLY A 48 32.51 16.10 -5.15
N ARG A 49 31.59 16.70 -5.89
CA ARG A 49 31.10 16.13 -7.14
C ARG A 49 32.12 16.32 -8.26
N VAL A 50 32.50 15.24 -8.91
CA VAL A 50 33.37 15.30 -10.09
C VAL A 50 32.51 15.65 -11.32
N LYS A 51 32.94 16.66 -12.08
CA LYS A 51 32.36 17.09 -13.35
C LYS A 51 33.39 16.96 -14.47
N ALA A 52 33.01 16.30 -15.54
CA ALA A 52 33.80 16.26 -16.75
C ALA A 52 33.64 17.57 -17.55
N MET A 53 34.76 18.19 -17.92
CA MET A 53 34.79 19.39 -18.78
C MET A 53 35.73 19.10 -19.96
N GLY A 54 35.20 18.53 -21.03
CA GLY A 54 35.99 17.99 -22.11
C GLY A 54 36.90 16.86 -21.64
N TRP A 55 38.21 17.02 -21.80
CA TRP A 55 39.27 16.04 -21.39
C TRP A 55 39.70 16.18 -19.94
N THR A 56 39.22 17.19 -19.21
CA THR A 56 39.64 17.44 -17.81
C THR A 56 38.50 17.14 -16.85
N LYS A 57 38.88 16.67 -15.63
CA LYS A 57 37.92 16.48 -14.53
C LYS A 57 38.08 17.64 -13.54
N GLN A 58 36.96 18.10 -12.99
CA GLN A 58 36.95 19.17 -11.99
C GLN A 58 36.09 18.75 -10.80
N LEU A 59 36.47 19.19 -9.60
CA LEU A 59 35.67 19.08 -8.38
C LEU A 59 34.80 20.33 -8.24
N GLU A 60 33.48 20.17 -8.24
CA GLU A 60 32.49 21.27 -8.14
C GLU A 60 32.19 21.54 -6.66
N ALA A 61 32.51 22.76 -6.20
CA ALA A 61 32.30 23.26 -4.84
C ALA A 61 32.64 22.26 -3.71
N PRO A 62 33.82 21.61 -3.76
CA PRO A 62 34.12 20.59 -2.77
C PRO A 62 34.18 21.15 -1.34
N GLU A 63 33.80 20.32 -0.38
CA GLU A 63 34.13 20.52 1.01
C GLU A 63 35.62 20.11 1.17
N PHE A 64 36.37 20.88 1.97
CA PHE A 64 37.79 20.57 2.22
C PHE A 64 38.14 20.77 3.68
N SER A 65 39.09 19.96 4.17
CA SER A 65 39.65 20.04 5.51
C SER A 65 41.17 19.88 5.46
N PRO A 66 41.96 20.76 6.11
CA PRO A 66 43.40 20.59 6.22
C PRO A 66 43.75 19.31 7.00
N ILE A 67 44.73 18.56 6.51
CA ILE A 67 45.28 17.41 7.24
C ILE A 67 46.19 17.96 8.37
N GLY A 68 45.91 17.51 9.61
CA GLY A 68 46.68 17.97 10.80
C GLY A 68 46.15 19.22 11.50
N GLY A 69 45.12 19.88 10.94
CA GLY A 69 44.40 20.96 11.63
C GLY A 69 43.14 20.41 12.26
N GLY A 70 43.05 20.42 13.57
CA GLY A 70 41.90 20.18 14.52
C GLY A 70 40.54 19.60 14.07
N ASP A 71 40.35 19.20 12.83
CA ASP A 71 39.07 18.73 12.29
C ASP A 71 39.16 17.27 11.82
N GLN A 72 39.47 16.38 12.79
CA GLN A 72 39.52 14.93 12.54
C GLN A 72 38.14 14.28 12.31
N VAL A 73 37.05 15.05 12.43
CA VAL A 73 35.69 14.53 12.38
C VAL A 73 35.24 14.13 10.96
N SER A 74 35.88 14.69 9.92
CA SER A 74 35.38 14.50 8.55
C SER A 74 36.47 14.06 7.53
N ALA A 75 37.73 14.08 7.88
CA ALA A 75 38.82 13.83 6.92
C ALA A 75 39.13 12.34 6.76
N GLY A 76 39.00 11.81 5.53
CA GLY A 76 39.44 10.45 5.19
C GLY A 76 38.57 9.31 5.75
N ARG A 77 37.32 9.58 6.12
CA ARG A 77 36.39 8.58 6.66
C ARG A 77 35.00 8.71 6.10
N ILE A 78 34.20 7.66 6.25
CA ILE A 78 32.77 7.70 5.96
C ILE A 78 32.11 8.63 6.97
N VAL A 79 31.37 9.63 6.51
CA VAL A 79 30.71 10.63 7.35
C VAL A 79 29.23 10.73 7.07
N PRO A 80 28.40 11.01 8.08
CA PRO A 80 26.96 11.14 7.90
C PRO A 80 26.60 12.43 7.16
N ILE A 81 25.54 12.35 6.34
CA ILE A 81 24.91 13.49 5.67
C ILE A 81 23.60 13.79 6.38
N TYR A 82 23.59 14.85 7.18
CA TYR A 82 22.39 15.28 7.90
C TYR A 82 21.55 16.25 7.05
N ARG A 83 20.23 16.22 7.24
CA ARG A 83 19.35 17.28 6.77
C ARG A 83 19.66 18.55 7.57
N LEU A 84 20.00 19.62 6.87
CA LEU A 84 20.41 20.87 7.51
C LEU A 84 19.24 21.88 7.51
N THR A 85 19.20 22.73 8.53
CA THR A 85 18.33 23.89 8.59
C THR A 85 19.14 25.19 8.48
N ARG A 86 18.47 26.31 8.23
CA ARG A 86 19.12 27.61 8.07
C ARG A 86 19.94 27.97 9.31
N GLY A 87 21.21 28.32 9.12
CA GLY A 87 22.13 28.71 10.20
C GLY A 87 22.95 27.55 10.81
N VAL A 88 22.67 26.29 10.46
CA VAL A 88 23.43 25.12 10.93
C VAL A 88 24.29 24.57 9.80
N THR A 89 25.58 24.37 10.05
CA THR A 89 26.51 23.75 9.07
C THR A 89 26.62 22.26 9.32
N ALA A 90 26.93 21.48 8.26
CA ALA A 90 27.17 20.03 8.39
C ALA A 90 28.28 19.73 9.42
N LEU A 91 29.33 20.53 9.41
CA LEU A 91 30.46 20.38 10.33
C LEU A 91 30.06 20.64 11.78
N SER A 92 29.31 21.72 12.06
CA SER A 92 28.86 22.01 13.42
C SER A 92 27.95 20.91 13.97
N LEU A 93 27.07 20.35 13.12
CA LEU A 93 26.20 19.25 13.52
C LEU A 93 26.97 17.96 13.76
N ARG A 94 27.93 17.61 12.89
CA ARG A 94 28.81 16.44 13.09
C ARG A 94 29.61 16.56 14.40
N ARG A 95 30.16 17.73 14.70
CA ARG A 95 30.90 17.96 15.96
C ARG A 95 29.98 17.80 17.17
N ALA A 96 28.80 18.38 17.14
CA ALA A 96 27.84 18.24 18.23
C ALA A 96 27.46 16.77 18.49
N VAL A 97 27.14 16.00 17.43
CA VAL A 97 26.82 14.58 17.56
C VAL A 97 28.04 13.79 18.05
N ARG A 98 29.25 14.09 17.59
CA ARG A 98 30.48 13.44 18.09
C ARG A 98 30.67 13.68 19.59
N THR A 99 30.55 14.94 20.04
CA THR A 99 30.64 15.28 21.46
C THR A 99 29.63 14.55 22.32
N LEU A 100 28.37 14.45 21.81
CA LEU A 100 27.31 13.72 22.52
C LEU A 100 27.64 12.22 22.66
N LEU A 101 28.13 11.58 21.61
CA LEU A 101 28.48 10.17 21.65
C LEU A 101 29.71 9.92 22.54
N ASP A 102 30.69 10.80 22.52
CA ASP A 102 31.84 10.71 23.39
C ASP A 102 31.46 10.83 24.89
N GLN A 103 30.47 11.67 25.21
CA GLN A 103 30.06 11.91 26.58
C GLN A 103 29.01 10.89 27.09
N PHE A 104 28.08 10.49 26.27
CA PHE A 104 26.90 9.73 26.67
C PHE A 104 26.73 8.40 25.97
N GLY A 105 27.56 8.07 24.99
CA GLY A 105 27.44 6.83 24.22
C GLY A 105 27.53 5.57 25.08
N ALA A 106 28.37 5.60 26.13
CA ALA A 106 28.50 4.50 27.07
C ALA A 106 27.31 4.33 28.01
N ASP A 107 26.51 5.40 28.22
CA ASP A 107 25.35 5.37 29.10
C ASP A 107 24.07 4.87 28.40
N LEU A 108 24.17 4.57 27.09
CA LEU A 108 23.03 4.04 26.33
C LEU A 108 22.65 2.64 26.79
N VAL A 109 21.49 2.55 27.40
CA VAL A 109 20.93 1.27 27.84
C VAL A 109 20.33 0.56 26.64
N ASP A 110 20.75 -0.69 26.40
CA ASP A 110 20.19 -1.52 25.34
C ASP A 110 18.87 -2.15 25.82
N PRO A 111 17.73 -1.85 25.18
CA PRO A 111 16.44 -2.41 25.58
C PRO A 111 16.27 -3.88 25.17
N LEU A 112 17.11 -4.40 24.26
CA LEU A 112 17.01 -5.79 23.81
C LEU A 112 17.76 -6.73 24.78
N PRO A 113 17.12 -7.82 25.24
CA PRO A 113 17.81 -8.88 25.97
C PRO A 113 18.94 -9.47 25.13
N GLU A 114 20.06 -9.80 25.79
CA GLU A 114 21.24 -10.37 25.14
C GLU A 114 20.93 -11.64 24.33
N ALA A 115 20.03 -12.48 24.82
CA ALA A 115 19.58 -13.67 24.11
C ALA A 115 18.88 -13.34 22.77
N VAL A 116 18.22 -12.19 22.65
CA VAL A 116 17.59 -11.74 21.42
C VAL A 116 18.63 -11.22 20.46
N GLN A 117 19.59 -10.44 20.96
CA GLN A 117 20.72 -9.92 20.18
C GLN A 117 21.52 -11.06 19.56
N SER A 118 21.95 -12.03 20.38
CA SER A 118 22.75 -13.17 19.95
C SER A 118 22.02 -14.03 18.92
N ARG A 119 20.75 -14.37 19.15
CA ARG A 119 19.95 -15.18 18.21
C ARG A 119 19.79 -14.55 16.83
N ASN A 120 19.72 -13.22 16.77
CA ASN A 120 19.50 -12.48 15.52
C ASN A 120 20.79 -11.89 14.94
N ALA A 121 21.94 -12.17 15.53
CA ALA A 121 23.25 -11.62 15.16
C ALA A 121 23.21 -10.07 15.05
N LEU A 122 22.68 -9.44 16.11
CA LEU A 122 22.57 -7.99 16.22
C LEU A 122 23.68 -7.43 17.08
N MET A 123 24.26 -6.31 16.68
CA MET A 123 25.23 -5.59 17.50
C MET A 123 24.53 -4.85 18.68
N PRO A 124 25.25 -4.58 19.77
CA PRO A 124 24.73 -3.75 20.86
C PRO A 124 24.33 -2.34 20.38
N LEU A 125 23.30 -1.75 20.99
CA LEU A 125 22.74 -0.46 20.60
C LEU A 125 23.78 0.66 20.53
N ALA A 126 24.63 0.78 21.56
CA ALA A 126 25.68 1.80 21.61
C ALA A 126 26.65 1.70 20.42
N GLN A 127 27.07 0.47 20.07
CA GLN A 127 27.92 0.21 18.93
C GLN A 127 27.19 0.51 17.60
N ALA A 128 25.90 0.19 17.50
CA ALA A 128 25.09 0.47 16.31
C ALA A 128 24.97 1.99 16.07
N ILE A 129 24.72 2.77 17.10
CA ILE A 129 24.64 4.23 16.98
C ILE A 129 25.99 4.82 16.59
N GLU A 130 27.08 4.37 17.22
CA GLU A 130 28.43 4.79 16.84
C GLU A 130 28.74 4.47 15.38
N ALA A 131 28.52 3.21 14.97
CA ALA A 131 28.78 2.74 13.61
C ALA A 131 27.86 3.37 12.55
N LEU A 132 26.65 3.83 12.92
CA LEU A 132 25.80 4.54 11.99
C LEU A 132 26.33 5.94 11.67
N HIS A 133 26.94 6.61 12.65
CA HIS A 133 27.45 7.96 12.49
C HIS A 133 28.90 8.01 12.00
N TRP A 134 29.77 7.09 12.48
CA TRP A 134 31.18 7.00 12.10
C TRP A 134 31.60 5.55 11.84
N PRO A 135 31.09 4.91 10.80
CA PRO A 135 31.51 3.56 10.47
C PRO A 135 32.95 3.58 9.94
N GLU A 136 33.72 2.58 10.31
CA GLU A 136 35.05 2.36 9.71
C GLU A 136 34.91 1.83 8.29
N GLU A 137 33.93 0.95 8.06
CA GLU A 137 33.61 0.32 6.79
C GLU A 137 32.10 0.33 6.53
N PHE A 138 31.69 0.16 5.26
CA PHE A 138 30.26 0.12 4.89
C PHE A 138 29.53 -1.06 5.49
N ASP A 139 30.18 -2.21 5.65
CA ASP A 139 29.55 -3.41 6.25
C ASP A 139 29.16 -3.15 7.72
N LEU A 140 29.96 -2.39 8.45
CA LEU A 140 29.66 -2.01 9.83
C LEU A 140 28.45 -1.07 9.88
N ARG A 141 28.35 -0.12 8.94
CA ARG A 141 27.16 0.74 8.77
C ARG A 141 25.91 -0.11 8.48
N ASP A 142 26.02 -1.08 7.60
CA ASP A 142 24.88 -1.91 7.19
C ASP A 142 24.39 -2.81 8.35
N ALA A 143 25.32 -3.32 9.15
CA ALA A 143 25.00 -4.02 10.39
C ALA A 143 24.32 -3.10 11.43
N ALA A 144 24.75 -1.85 11.54
CA ALA A 144 24.10 -0.85 12.40
C ALA A 144 22.70 -0.50 11.93
N LEU A 145 22.50 -0.29 10.61
CA LEU A 145 21.18 -0.07 10.02
C LEU A 145 20.24 -1.26 10.28
N ARG A 146 20.74 -2.49 10.13
CA ARG A 146 20.00 -3.70 10.44
C ARG A 146 19.54 -3.74 11.89
N ARG A 147 20.39 -3.34 12.83
CA ARG A 147 20.06 -3.27 14.25
C ARG A 147 18.93 -2.28 14.51
N LEU A 148 19.03 -1.05 14.02
CA LEU A 148 17.98 -0.03 14.24
C LEU A 148 16.67 -0.37 13.56
N ALA A 149 16.72 -0.90 12.33
CA ALA A 149 15.54 -1.39 11.64
C ALA A 149 14.85 -2.53 12.44
N PHE A 150 15.64 -3.44 13.06
CA PHE A 150 15.09 -4.48 13.92
C PHE A 150 14.36 -3.89 15.12
N ASP A 151 14.92 -2.87 15.79
CA ASP A 151 14.29 -2.23 16.95
C ASP A 151 12.96 -1.58 16.60
N GLU A 152 12.91 -0.81 15.49
CA GLU A 152 11.68 -0.18 15.01
C GLU A 152 10.61 -1.22 14.67
N LEU A 153 10.98 -2.27 13.92
CA LEU A 153 10.06 -3.33 13.54
C LEU A 153 9.58 -4.14 14.74
N LEU A 154 10.46 -4.43 15.71
CA LEU A 154 10.11 -5.13 16.92
C LEU A 154 9.11 -4.33 17.76
N ALA A 155 9.30 -3.02 17.90
CA ALA A 155 8.37 -2.16 18.64
C ALA A 155 6.97 -2.20 18.01
N VAL A 156 6.87 -2.14 16.68
CA VAL A 156 5.60 -2.29 15.95
C VAL A 156 5.00 -3.68 16.18
N GLN A 157 5.80 -4.75 16.10
CA GLN A 157 5.33 -6.13 16.31
C GLN A 157 4.82 -6.36 17.73
N ILE A 158 5.51 -5.85 18.75
CA ILE A 158 5.06 -5.93 20.13
C ILE A 158 3.71 -5.23 20.31
N ALA A 159 3.56 -4.02 19.78
CA ALA A 159 2.31 -3.27 19.83
C ALA A 159 1.15 -4.03 19.17
N LEU A 160 1.40 -4.65 18.02
CA LEU A 160 0.41 -5.44 17.29
C LEU A 160 0.04 -6.74 18.02
N VAL A 161 1.00 -7.47 18.56
CA VAL A 161 0.74 -8.68 19.37
C VAL A 161 -0.03 -8.33 20.65
N HIS A 162 0.31 -7.21 21.29
CA HIS A 162 -0.42 -6.75 22.46
C HIS A 162 -1.88 -6.40 22.14
N ARG A 163 -2.11 -5.75 20.99
CA ARG A 163 -3.46 -5.44 20.49
C ARG A 163 -4.25 -6.72 20.16
N SER A 164 -3.60 -7.71 19.53
CA SER A 164 -4.21 -9.00 19.22
C SER A 164 -4.65 -9.74 20.50
N ARG A 165 -3.78 -9.79 21.51
CA ARG A 165 -4.11 -10.42 22.79
C ARG A 165 -5.26 -9.73 23.52
N ARG A 166 -5.36 -8.41 23.46
CA ARG A 166 -6.51 -7.68 24.01
C ARG A 166 -7.80 -8.06 23.31
N ARG A 167 -7.83 -8.08 21.96
CA ARG A 167 -9.00 -8.51 21.20
C ARG A 167 -9.44 -9.93 21.53
N ALA A 168 -8.51 -10.86 21.69
CA ALA A 168 -8.82 -12.23 22.06
C ALA A 168 -9.52 -12.33 23.44
N GLY A 169 -9.32 -11.34 24.33
CA GLY A 169 -9.98 -11.25 25.64
C GLY A 169 -11.41 -10.73 25.57
N ASP A 170 -11.77 -9.94 24.54
CA ASP A 170 -13.09 -9.28 24.46
C ASP A 170 -14.21 -10.22 23.98
N GLY A 171 -13.89 -11.41 23.46
CA GLY A 171 -14.82 -12.46 23.05
C GLY A 171 -15.70 -12.06 21.86
N ALA A 172 -15.67 -12.86 20.81
CA ALA A 172 -16.61 -12.77 19.68
C ALA A 172 -17.76 -13.77 19.86
N PHE A 173 -18.74 -13.73 18.96
CA PHE A 173 -19.70 -14.79 18.84
C PHE A 173 -19.02 -16.05 18.29
N SER A 174 -19.23 -17.21 18.92
CA SER A 174 -18.82 -18.49 18.30
C SER A 174 -19.84 -18.87 17.22
N ILE A 175 -19.45 -18.74 15.97
CA ILE A 175 -20.29 -19.00 14.81
C ILE A 175 -19.95 -20.38 14.27
N THR A 176 -20.85 -21.34 14.53
CA THR A 176 -20.70 -22.72 14.08
C THR A 176 -21.85 -23.11 13.19
N ALA A 177 -21.55 -23.77 12.07
CA ALA A 177 -22.53 -24.39 11.22
C ALA A 177 -22.40 -25.92 11.30
N THR A 178 -23.49 -26.63 11.42
CA THR A 178 -23.51 -28.10 11.36
C THR A 178 -23.08 -28.59 9.99
N ALA A 179 -22.65 -29.84 9.88
CA ALA A 179 -22.28 -30.43 8.60
C ALA A 179 -23.41 -30.37 7.56
N ALA A 180 -24.67 -30.52 7.99
CA ALA A 180 -25.85 -30.42 7.14
C ALA A 180 -26.05 -28.99 6.62
N GLU A 181 -25.97 -27.98 7.50
CA GLU A 181 -26.10 -26.57 7.14
C GLU A 181 -24.96 -26.16 6.18
N ARG A 182 -23.73 -26.55 6.49
CA ARG A 182 -22.59 -26.31 5.60
C ARG A 182 -22.82 -26.89 4.20
N THR A 183 -23.29 -28.14 4.09
CA THR A 183 -23.58 -28.77 2.81
C THR A 183 -24.70 -28.04 2.06
N ALA A 184 -25.73 -27.58 2.77
CA ALA A 184 -26.82 -26.81 2.18
C ALA A 184 -26.31 -25.45 1.67
N ILE A 185 -25.50 -24.73 2.45
CA ILE A 185 -24.90 -23.45 2.10
C ILE A 185 -24.03 -23.58 0.85
N GLU A 186 -23.07 -24.52 0.86
CA GLU A 186 -22.18 -24.74 -0.26
C GLU A 186 -22.95 -25.12 -1.54
N SER A 187 -23.98 -25.97 -1.41
CA SER A 187 -24.82 -26.39 -2.54
C SER A 187 -25.66 -25.26 -3.11
N ALA A 188 -26.21 -24.38 -2.28
CA ALA A 188 -27.01 -23.22 -2.71
C ALA A 188 -26.11 -22.24 -3.49
N ILE A 189 -24.93 -21.91 -2.97
CA ILE A 189 -24.01 -20.97 -3.60
C ILE A 189 -23.49 -21.54 -4.93
N LEU A 190 -23.02 -22.78 -4.96
CA LEU A 190 -22.54 -23.42 -6.19
C LEU A 190 -23.65 -23.54 -7.26
N GLY A 191 -24.88 -23.87 -6.83
CA GLY A 191 -26.02 -23.95 -7.72
C GLY A 191 -26.38 -22.60 -8.36
N GLY A 192 -26.14 -21.49 -7.65
CA GLY A 192 -26.45 -20.16 -8.14
C GLY A 192 -25.33 -19.53 -8.99
N ILE A 193 -24.07 -19.92 -8.81
CA ILE A 193 -22.91 -19.35 -9.56
C ILE A 193 -23.01 -19.72 -11.06
N GLY A 194 -23.36 -20.94 -11.38
CA GLY A 194 -23.41 -21.44 -12.77
C GLY A 194 -24.49 -20.83 -13.65
N GLY A 195 -25.44 -20.07 -13.11
CA GLY A 195 -26.59 -19.54 -13.81
C GLY A 195 -27.54 -20.63 -14.34
N ALA A 196 -28.72 -20.23 -14.83
CA ALA A 196 -29.78 -21.16 -15.30
C ALA A 196 -29.38 -22.06 -16.51
N LYS A 197 -28.28 -21.78 -17.17
CA LYS A 197 -27.76 -22.51 -18.34
C LYS A 197 -26.60 -23.48 -18.03
N ALA A 198 -26.04 -23.45 -16.81
CA ALA A 198 -24.93 -24.36 -16.48
C ALA A 198 -25.47 -25.77 -16.21
N LYS A 199 -25.24 -26.69 -17.15
CA LYS A 199 -25.60 -28.11 -17.04
C LYS A 199 -24.75 -28.87 -15.99
N SER A 200 -23.74 -28.25 -15.39
CA SER A 200 -22.86 -28.88 -14.40
C SER A 200 -22.55 -27.88 -13.28
N LYS A 201 -22.69 -28.32 -12.03
CA LYS A 201 -22.21 -27.55 -10.86
C LYS A 201 -20.68 -27.50 -10.94
N THR A 202 -20.13 -26.30 -11.10
CA THR A 202 -18.68 -26.08 -11.01
C THR A 202 -18.27 -26.33 -9.56
N PRO A 203 -17.43 -27.32 -9.26
CA PRO A 203 -16.99 -27.59 -7.90
C PRO A 203 -16.14 -26.42 -7.36
N TRP A 204 -16.06 -26.32 -6.04
CA TRP A 204 -15.08 -25.43 -5.41
C TRP A 204 -13.66 -25.79 -5.88
N THR A 205 -12.83 -24.80 -6.17
CA THR A 205 -11.39 -25.02 -6.37
C THR A 205 -10.73 -25.48 -5.06
N GLY A 206 -9.55 -26.05 -5.13
CA GLY A 206 -8.79 -26.46 -3.96
C GLY A 206 -8.55 -25.29 -2.99
N ASP A 207 -8.17 -24.14 -3.54
CA ASP A 207 -7.95 -22.91 -2.77
C ASP A 207 -9.24 -22.39 -2.09
N GLN A 208 -10.34 -22.37 -2.82
CA GLN A 208 -11.64 -21.95 -2.27
C GLN A 208 -12.09 -22.85 -1.12
N ARG A 209 -11.97 -24.17 -1.28
CA ARG A 209 -12.34 -25.15 -0.23
C ARG A 209 -11.50 -24.96 1.01
N ARG A 210 -10.17 -24.91 0.87
CA ARG A 210 -9.23 -24.65 1.97
C ARG A 210 -9.57 -23.36 2.69
N THR A 211 -9.82 -22.28 1.94
CA THR A 211 -10.13 -20.97 2.51
C THR A 211 -11.46 -20.96 3.24
N ILE A 212 -12.48 -21.66 2.74
CA ILE A 212 -13.75 -21.84 3.43
C ILE A 212 -13.52 -22.55 4.77
N ASP A 213 -12.74 -23.64 4.77
CA ASP A 213 -12.40 -24.39 5.99
C ASP A 213 -11.69 -23.50 7.02
N GLU A 214 -10.71 -22.72 6.58
CA GLU A 214 -9.98 -21.78 7.43
C GLU A 214 -10.89 -20.71 8.05
N ILE A 215 -11.77 -20.10 7.25
CA ILE A 215 -12.71 -19.06 7.72
C ILE A 215 -13.69 -19.63 8.71
N LEU A 216 -14.31 -20.79 8.41
CA LEU A 216 -15.27 -21.43 9.30
C LEU A 216 -14.63 -21.90 10.60
N ALA A 217 -13.40 -22.37 10.56
CA ALA A 217 -12.62 -22.71 11.76
C ALA A 217 -12.39 -21.48 12.64
N ASP A 218 -11.96 -20.35 12.05
CA ASP A 218 -11.76 -19.10 12.80
C ASP A 218 -13.07 -18.58 13.41
N LEU A 219 -14.17 -18.59 12.68
CA LEU A 219 -15.49 -18.17 13.14
C LEU A 219 -15.97 -18.97 14.35
N ALA A 220 -15.60 -20.24 14.43
CA ALA A 220 -16.01 -21.14 15.51
C ALA A 220 -15.22 -20.91 16.82
N THR A 221 -14.08 -20.20 16.80
CA THR A 221 -13.20 -20.09 17.99
C THR A 221 -13.77 -19.23 19.12
N GLY A 222 -14.74 -18.37 18.88
CA GLY A 222 -15.23 -17.37 19.85
C GLY A 222 -14.22 -16.22 20.10
N SER A 223 -13.08 -16.21 19.43
CA SER A 223 -12.14 -15.08 19.37
C SER A 223 -12.37 -14.28 18.09
N PRO A 224 -12.28 -12.94 18.12
CA PRO A 224 -12.52 -12.13 16.94
C PRO A 224 -11.56 -12.50 15.79
N MET A 225 -12.08 -13.07 14.72
CA MET A 225 -11.31 -13.34 13.49
C MET A 225 -10.91 -12.01 12.85
N LEU A 226 -9.65 -11.88 12.44
CA LEU A 226 -9.18 -10.87 11.51
C LEU A 226 -8.44 -11.57 10.38
N ARG A 227 -9.12 -11.71 9.23
CA ARG A 227 -8.58 -12.47 8.08
C ARG A 227 -8.63 -11.66 6.80
N LEU A 228 -7.54 -11.73 6.03
CA LEU A 228 -7.41 -11.14 4.71
C LEU A 228 -7.57 -12.22 3.64
N LEU A 229 -8.60 -12.09 2.82
CA LEU A 229 -8.86 -12.93 1.66
C LEU A 229 -8.34 -12.25 0.39
N GLN A 230 -7.25 -12.76 -0.15
CA GLN A 230 -6.62 -12.26 -1.35
C GLN A 230 -6.92 -13.16 -2.56
N GLY A 231 -6.96 -12.55 -3.73
CA GLY A 231 -7.10 -13.30 -4.99
C GLY A 231 -7.44 -12.37 -6.13
N ASP A 232 -7.09 -12.76 -7.34
CA ASP A 232 -7.40 -11.97 -8.53
C ASP A 232 -8.90 -11.83 -8.76
N VAL A 233 -9.28 -10.91 -9.66
CA VAL A 233 -10.69 -10.74 -10.06
C VAL A 233 -11.20 -12.04 -10.68
N GLY A 234 -12.34 -12.54 -10.14
CA GLY A 234 -12.98 -13.76 -10.63
C GLY A 234 -12.45 -15.08 -10.04
N THR A 235 -11.56 -15.06 -9.03
CA THR A 235 -11.19 -16.27 -8.26
C THR A 235 -12.27 -16.74 -7.30
N GLY A 236 -13.36 -15.98 -7.15
CA GLY A 236 -14.52 -16.35 -6.34
C GLY A 236 -14.47 -15.88 -4.89
N LYS A 237 -13.69 -14.84 -4.55
CA LYS A 237 -13.66 -14.22 -3.19
C LYS A 237 -15.05 -13.97 -2.63
N THR A 238 -15.92 -13.35 -3.44
CA THR A 238 -17.29 -13.01 -3.03
C THR A 238 -18.13 -14.26 -2.70
N ALA A 239 -17.94 -15.37 -3.42
CA ALA A 239 -18.63 -16.62 -3.14
C ALA A 239 -18.18 -17.21 -1.79
N VAL A 240 -16.89 -17.20 -1.50
CA VAL A 240 -16.32 -17.60 -0.21
C VAL A 240 -16.86 -16.72 0.92
N ALA A 241 -16.92 -15.40 0.72
CA ALA A 241 -17.46 -14.46 1.70
C ALA A 241 -18.99 -14.72 1.96
N PHE A 242 -19.74 -15.10 0.95
CA PHE A 242 -21.15 -15.48 1.13
C PHE A 242 -21.33 -16.80 1.87
N VAL A 243 -20.39 -17.75 1.76
CA VAL A 243 -20.40 -18.94 2.64
C VAL A 243 -20.25 -18.52 4.11
N ALA A 244 -19.30 -17.63 4.41
CA ALA A 244 -19.12 -17.12 5.76
C ALA A 244 -20.36 -16.35 6.27
N ALA A 245 -20.97 -15.50 5.43
CA ALA A 245 -22.18 -14.78 5.78
C ALA A 245 -23.38 -15.72 6.02
N ALA A 246 -23.53 -16.76 5.20
CA ALA A 246 -24.58 -17.75 5.38
C ALA A 246 -24.39 -18.60 6.64
N ALA A 247 -23.15 -18.98 6.96
CA ALA A 247 -22.84 -19.65 8.23
C ALA A 247 -23.15 -18.77 9.44
N THR A 248 -22.86 -17.47 9.33
CA THR A 248 -23.20 -16.48 10.37
C THR A 248 -24.71 -16.38 10.57
N ALA A 249 -25.48 -16.37 9.48
CA ALA A 249 -26.94 -16.37 9.51
C ALA A 249 -27.51 -17.65 10.12
N ALA A 250 -26.95 -18.82 9.79
CA ALA A 250 -27.36 -20.12 10.36
C ALA A 250 -27.14 -20.16 11.88
N ALA A 251 -26.09 -19.49 12.38
CA ALA A 251 -25.84 -19.33 13.81
C ALA A 251 -26.69 -18.26 14.49
N GLY A 252 -27.64 -17.62 13.79
CA GLY A 252 -28.56 -16.61 14.34
C GLY A 252 -27.95 -15.20 14.44
N HIS A 253 -26.87 -14.93 13.73
CA HIS A 253 -26.21 -13.62 13.73
C HIS A 253 -26.25 -12.95 12.37
N GLN A 254 -26.01 -11.63 12.36
CA GLN A 254 -26.03 -10.82 11.15
C GLN A 254 -24.62 -10.60 10.60
N SER A 255 -24.53 -10.43 9.29
CA SER A 255 -23.33 -10.01 8.60
C SER A 255 -23.53 -8.64 7.93
N ALA A 256 -22.48 -7.80 7.96
CA ALA A 256 -22.41 -6.55 7.20
C ALA A 256 -21.36 -6.68 6.09
N LEU A 257 -21.74 -6.41 4.83
CA LEU A 257 -20.80 -6.34 3.70
C LEU A 257 -20.66 -4.90 3.23
N LEU A 258 -19.47 -4.38 3.35
CA LEU A 258 -19.09 -3.04 2.96
C LEU A 258 -18.48 -3.06 1.56
N ALA A 259 -19.09 -2.34 0.62
CA ALA A 259 -18.60 -2.18 -0.75
C ALA A 259 -18.12 -0.75 -1.00
N PRO A 260 -17.07 -0.52 -1.81
CA PRO A 260 -16.46 0.79 -2.01
C PRO A 260 -17.35 1.77 -2.80
N THR A 261 -18.27 1.27 -3.62
CA THR A 261 -19.17 2.10 -4.43
C THR A 261 -20.59 1.58 -4.36
N GLU A 262 -21.59 2.45 -4.63
CA GLU A 262 -22.99 2.06 -4.69
C GLU A 262 -23.27 1.03 -5.79
N LEU A 263 -22.56 1.12 -6.93
CA LEU A 263 -22.68 0.15 -8.02
C LEU A 263 -22.27 -1.24 -7.56
N LEU A 264 -21.12 -1.37 -6.90
CA LEU A 264 -20.66 -2.65 -6.36
C LEU A 264 -21.57 -3.17 -5.25
N ALA A 265 -22.05 -2.30 -4.37
CA ALA A 265 -23.02 -2.68 -3.35
C ALA A 265 -24.31 -3.27 -3.97
N ARG A 266 -24.83 -2.67 -5.03
CA ARG A 266 -25.99 -3.18 -5.78
C ARG A 266 -25.68 -4.52 -6.46
N GLN A 267 -24.52 -4.68 -7.05
CA GLN A 267 -24.06 -5.94 -7.68
C GLN A 267 -23.94 -7.06 -6.64
N HIS A 268 -23.31 -6.78 -5.50
CA HIS A 268 -23.20 -7.73 -4.39
C HIS A 268 -24.60 -8.10 -3.84
N ALA A 269 -25.49 -7.12 -3.66
CA ALA A 269 -26.83 -7.37 -3.17
C ALA A 269 -27.66 -8.23 -4.14
N ALA A 270 -27.61 -7.95 -5.44
CA ALA A 270 -28.28 -8.77 -6.46
C ALA A 270 -27.73 -10.21 -6.47
N THR A 271 -26.43 -10.36 -6.37
CA THR A 271 -25.76 -11.67 -6.33
C THR A 271 -26.12 -12.42 -5.04
N ALA A 272 -26.04 -11.75 -3.88
CA ALA A 272 -26.38 -12.34 -2.59
C ALA A 272 -27.84 -12.78 -2.54
N LYS A 273 -28.77 -11.94 -2.96
CA LYS A 273 -30.21 -12.30 -3.03
C LYS A 273 -30.44 -13.57 -3.84
N ARG A 274 -29.79 -13.69 -4.99
CA ARG A 274 -29.90 -14.87 -5.85
C ARG A 274 -29.30 -16.13 -5.22
N LEU A 275 -28.09 -16.02 -4.63
CA LEU A 275 -27.35 -17.16 -4.09
C LEU A 275 -27.93 -17.64 -2.75
N LEU A 276 -28.40 -16.72 -1.92
CA LEU A 276 -28.86 -17.01 -0.56
C LEU A 276 -30.36 -17.21 -0.42
N ALA A 277 -31.14 -16.89 -1.47
CA ALA A 277 -32.61 -17.14 -1.47
C ALA A 277 -32.98 -18.59 -1.16
N PRO A 278 -32.31 -19.63 -1.69
CA PRO A 278 -32.64 -21.02 -1.36
C PRO A 278 -32.46 -21.36 0.13
N LEU A 279 -31.71 -20.55 0.87
CA LEU A 279 -31.46 -20.71 2.30
C LEU A 279 -32.44 -19.88 3.17
N GLY A 280 -33.35 -19.12 2.56
CA GLY A 280 -34.29 -18.24 3.26
C GLY A 280 -33.61 -17.01 3.89
N ILE A 281 -32.36 -16.66 3.48
CA ILE A 281 -31.61 -15.55 4.05
C ILE A 281 -32.06 -14.23 3.40
N GLU A 282 -32.62 -13.32 4.21
CA GLU A 282 -33.00 -11.97 3.76
C GLU A 282 -31.76 -11.07 3.64
N VAL A 283 -31.68 -10.34 2.51
CA VAL A 283 -30.57 -9.42 2.20
C VAL A 283 -31.12 -8.00 2.08
N ALA A 284 -30.63 -7.10 2.95
CA ALA A 284 -30.92 -5.66 2.90
C ALA A 284 -29.80 -4.88 2.21
N LEU A 285 -30.17 -3.79 1.49
CA LEU A 285 -29.23 -2.89 0.84
C LEU A 285 -29.38 -1.47 1.39
N VAL A 286 -28.35 -0.95 2.04
CA VAL A 286 -28.34 0.38 2.66
C VAL A 286 -27.37 1.29 1.90
N LEU A 287 -27.92 2.24 1.14
CA LEU A 287 -27.18 3.21 0.33
C LEU A 287 -27.51 4.64 0.75
N GLY A 288 -26.51 5.53 0.67
CA GLY A 288 -26.68 6.95 0.96
C GLY A 288 -27.61 7.64 -0.03
N GLY A 289 -27.46 7.35 -1.33
CA GLY A 289 -28.24 7.92 -2.42
C GLY A 289 -29.61 7.25 -2.67
N ALA A 290 -30.01 6.22 -1.90
CA ALA A 290 -31.29 5.57 -2.08
C ALA A 290 -32.47 6.45 -1.59
N PRO A 291 -33.69 6.28 -2.15
CA PRO A 291 -34.90 6.92 -1.65
C PRO A 291 -35.10 6.70 -0.14
N VAL A 292 -35.59 7.74 0.55
CA VAL A 292 -35.73 7.72 2.02
C VAL A 292 -36.55 6.52 2.52
N ALA A 293 -37.63 6.16 1.80
CA ALA A 293 -38.47 5.04 2.16
C ALA A 293 -37.73 3.69 2.07
N GLU A 294 -37.00 3.44 0.99
CA GLU A 294 -36.17 2.24 0.82
C GLU A 294 -35.08 2.12 1.89
N ARG A 295 -34.38 3.23 2.12
CA ARG A 295 -33.34 3.28 3.15
C ARG A 295 -33.88 3.03 4.56
N ARG A 296 -35.08 3.58 4.88
CA ARG A 296 -35.76 3.34 6.15
C ARG A 296 -36.14 1.87 6.31
N THR A 297 -36.71 1.25 5.27
CA THR A 297 -37.08 -0.17 5.29
C THR A 297 -35.85 -1.07 5.47
N ALA A 298 -34.77 -0.81 4.73
CA ALA A 298 -33.53 -1.58 4.84
C ALA A 298 -32.89 -1.45 6.23
N ARG A 299 -32.90 -0.24 6.80
CA ARG A 299 -32.39 0.01 8.16
C ARG A 299 -33.26 -0.67 9.23
N ALA A 300 -34.56 -0.65 9.07
CA ALA A 300 -35.47 -1.36 9.97
C ALA A 300 -35.22 -2.88 9.93
N ALA A 301 -35.07 -3.47 8.74
CA ALA A 301 -34.75 -4.89 8.60
C ALA A 301 -33.37 -5.28 9.18
N ALA A 302 -32.41 -4.36 9.18
CA ALA A 302 -31.13 -4.54 9.86
C ALA A 302 -31.30 -4.47 11.39
N ALA A 303 -32.03 -3.48 11.89
CA ALA A 303 -32.20 -3.23 13.31
C ALA A 303 -33.02 -4.29 14.03
N ASP A 304 -34.07 -4.85 13.35
CA ASP A 304 -34.92 -5.90 13.89
C ASP A 304 -34.42 -7.35 13.66
N GLY A 305 -33.26 -7.48 12.96
CA GLY A 305 -32.60 -8.76 12.73
C GLY A 305 -33.20 -9.61 11.59
N ARG A 306 -34.25 -9.14 10.88
CA ARG A 306 -34.80 -9.86 9.73
C ARG A 306 -33.80 -10.03 8.60
N ALA A 307 -33.07 -8.97 8.27
CA ALA A 307 -31.98 -9.06 7.31
C ALA A 307 -30.75 -9.66 7.96
N ALA A 308 -30.41 -10.89 7.62
CA ALA A 308 -29.22 -11.57 8.12
C ALA A 308 -27.94 -11.12 7.37
N LEU A 309 -28.05 -10.58 6.16
CA LEU A 309 -26.96 -9.94 5.44
C LEU A 309 -27.35 -8.51 5.05
N VAL A 310 -26.59 -7.53 5.53
CA VAL A 310 -26.78 -6.11 5.23
C VAL A 310 -25.61 -5.64 4.37
N ILE A 311 -25.89 -5.20 3.14
CA ILE A 311 -24.89 -4.74 2.19
C ILE A 311 -25.02 -3.23 2.03
N GLY A 312 -23.91 -2.51 1.95
CA GLY A 312 -23.94 -1.08 1.73
C GLY A 312 -22.57 -0.44 1.54
N THR A 313 -22.59 0.87 1.47
CA THR A 313 -21.40 1.73 1.41
C THR A 313 -21.19 2.44 2.75
N HIS A 314 -20.65 3.65 2.76
CA HIS A 314 -20.49 4.48 3.97
C HIS A 314 -21.79 4.65 4.78
N ALA A 315 -22.94 4.44 4.17
CA ALA A 315 -24.23 4.49 4.87
C ALA A 315 -24.36 3.47 6.01
N LEU A 316 -23.53 2.41 6.02
CA LEU A 316 -23.46 1.45 7.11
C LEU A 316 -22.82 2.03 8.38
N PHE A 317 -21.97 3.05 8.24
CA PHE A 317 -21.32 3.74 9.38
C PHE A 317 -22.24 4.80 10.02
N ALA A 318 -23.25 5.27 9.30
CA ALA A 318 -24.13 6.32 9.79
C ALA A 318 -24.86 5.88 11.07
N GLU A 319 -25.07 6.80 12.03
CA GLU A 319 -25.69 6.52 13.32
C GLU A 319 -27.08 5.86 13.19
N GLY A 320 -27.83 6.19 12.15
CA GLY A 320 -29.15 5.62 11.88
C GLY A 320 -29.16 4.19 11.36
N THR A 321 -28.03 3.51 11.24
CA THR A 321 -27.95 2.09 10.88
C THR A 321 -27.54 1.29 12.10
N GLN A 322 -28.42 0.43 12.60
CA GLN A 322 -28.21 -0.43 13.76
C GLN A 322 -28.37 -1.90 13.35
N PHE A 323 -27.81 -2.80 14.16
CA PHE A 323 -27.88 -4.24 13.97
C PHE A 323 -28.40 -4.89 15.25
N ALA A 324 -29.23 -5.89 15.13
CA ALA A 324 -29.70 -6.67 16.27
C ALA A 324 -28.58 -7.55 16.87
N SER A 325 -27.78 -8.21 16.01
CA SER A 325 -26.70 -9.11 16.41
C SER A 325 -25.63 -9.22 15.34
N LEU A 326 -24.77 -8.21 15.23
CA LEU A 326 -23.70 -8.19 14.22
C LEU A 326 -22.56 -9.12 14.63
N GLY A 327 -22.39 -10.25 13.92
CA GLY A 327 -21.35 -11.25 14.19
C GLY A 327 -20.19 -11.21 13.19
N LEU A 328 -20.44 -10.76 11.93
CA LEU A 328 -19.41 -10.74 10.89
C LEU A 328 -19.44 -9.44 10.10
N VAL A 329 -18.28 -8.85 9.90
CA VAL A 329 -18.09 -7.71 8.99
C VAL A 329 -17.19 -8.14 7.83
N ILE A 330 -17.66 -7.94 6.61
CA ILE A 330 -16.94 -8.21 5.37
C ILE A 330 -16.64 -6.87 4.70
N VAL A 331 -15.38 -6.61 4.35
CA VAL A 331 -14.95 -5.37 3.69
C VAL A 331 -14.36 -5.72 2.34
N ASP A 332 -15.02 -5.27 1.27
CA ASP A 332 -14.50 -5.44 -0.09
C ASP A 332 -13.60 -4.26 -0.47
N GLU A 333 -12.48 -4.54 -1.18
CA GLU A 333 -11.48 -3.56 -1.57
C GLU A 333 -10.99 -2.68 -0.40
N GLN A 334 -10.43 -3.35 0.60
CA GLN A 334 -10.00 -2.78 1.89
C GLN A 334 -9.27 -1.43 1.80
N HIS A 335 -8.45 -1.22 0.76
CA HIS A 335 -7.62 -0.02 0.59
C HIS A 335 -8.43 1.28 0.41
N ARG A 336 -9.74 1.19 0.16
CA ARG A 336 -10.64 2.34 -0.03
C ARG A 336 -11.32 2.83 1.24
N PHE A 337 -11.09 2.18 2.38
CA PHE A 337 -11.72 2.52 3.66
C PHE A 337 -10.69 2.86 4.74
N GLY A 338 -10.91 3.99 5.41
CA GLY A 338 -10.08 4.42 6.54
C GLY A 338 -10.20 3.53 7.78
N VAL A 339 -9.20 3.59 8.65
CA VAL A 339 -9.18 2.85 9.93
C VAL A 339 -10.34 3.29 10.83
N GLU A 340 -10.63 4.61 10.87
CA GLU A 340 -11.70 5.18 11.69
C GLU A 340 -13.10 4.74 11.26
N GLU A 341 -13.33 4.64 9.94
CA GLU A 341 -14.62 4.20 9.39
C GLU A 341 -14.91 2.75 9.78
N ARG A 342 -13.91 1.88 9.68
CA ARG A 342 -14.03 0.49 10.12
C ARG A 342 -14.30 0.39 11.62
N ALA A 343 -13.59 1.18 12.44
CA ALA A 343 -13.82 1.21 13.88
C ALA A 343 -15.26 1.62 14.24
N LYS A 344 -15.85 2.57 13.52
CA LYS A 344 -17.26 2.97 13.70
C LYS A 344 -18.26 1.84 13.37
N LEU A 345 -17.96 0.98 12.40
CA LEU A 345 -18.84 -0.18 12.12
C LEU A 345 -18.69 -1.26 13.19
N LEU A 346 -17.46 -1.54 13.60
CA LEU A 346 -17.19 -2.53 14.63
C LEU A 346 -17.82 -2.13 15.98
N SER A 347 -17.86 -0.84 16.32
CA SER A 347 -18.48 -0.34 17.56
C SER A 347 -20.00 -0.46 17.61
N LYS A 348 -20.67 -0.81 16.50
CA LYS A 348 -22.13 -1.05 16.45
C LYS A 348 -22.53 -2.45 16.92
N ALA A 349 -21.59 -3.34 17.07
CA ALA A 349 -21.83 -4.68 17.57
C ALA A 349 -21.82 -4.72 19.10
N SER A 350 -22.61 -5.59 19.69
CA SER A 350 -22.65 -5.84 21.15
C SER A 350 -21.43 -6.59 21.67
N ARG A 351 -20.74 -7.32 20.79
CA ARG A 351 -19.45 -7.98 20.98
C ARG A 351 -18.55 -7.64 19.80
N GLU A 352 -17.21 -7.80 19.93
CA GLU A 352 -16.32 -7.57 18.79
C GLU A 352 -16.66 -8.55 17.65
N PRO A 353 -17.11 -8.09 16.46
CA PRO A 353 -17.48 -8.98 15.37
C PRO A 353 -16.23 -9.53 14.69
N HIS A 354 -16.36 -10.68 14.04
CA HIS A 354 -15.36 -11.20 13.13
C HIS A 354 -15.19 -10.24 11.94
N LEU A 355 -13.96 -10.11 11.42
CA LEU A 355 -13.64 -9.21 10.31
C LEU A 355 -12.96 -9.99 9.17
N LEU A 356 -13.62 -10.03 8.02
CA LEU A 356 -13.11 -10.58 6.77
C LEU A 356 -12.81 -9.44 5.78
N LEU A 357 -11.55 -9.23 5.48
CA LEU A 357 -11.10 -8.24 4.51
C LEU A 357 -10.87 -8.91 3.16
N MET A 358 -11.36 -8.31 2.07
CA MET A 358 -11.14 -8.81 0.71
C MET A 358 -10.34 -7.81 -0.11
N THR A 359 -9.44 -8.29 -0.96
CA THR A 359 -8.71 -7.46 -1.93
C THR A 359 -8.36 -8.23 -3.19
N ALA A 360 -8.42 -7.54 -4.34
CA ALA A 360 -7.92 -8.05 -5.61
C ALA A 360 -6.42 -7.75 -5.79
N THR A 361 -5.90 -6.72 -5.13
CA THR A 361 -4.48 -6.38 -5.21
C THR A 361 -3.68 -7.29 -4.27
N PRO A 362 -2.68 -8.04 -4.77
CA PRO A 362 -1.85 -8.84 -3.91
C PRO A 362 -1.00 -7.93 -3.02
N ILE A 363 -1.24 -7.97 -1.72
CA ILE A 363 -0.35 -7.35 -0.73
C ILE A 363 0.70 -8.42 -0.39
N PRO A 364 2.00 -8.18 -0.60
CA PRO A 364 3.02 -9.14 -0.19
C PRO A 364 2.82 -9.55 1.26
N ARG A 365 2.83 -10.86 1.53
CA ARG A 365 2.53 -11.42 2.87
C ARG A 365 3.36 -10.75 3.96
N THR A 366 4.62 -10.45 3.68
CA THR A 366 5.51 -9.74 4.58
C THR A 366 5.02 -8.33 4.93
N ILE A 367 4.48 -7.58 3.96
CA ILE A 367 3.92 -6.24 4.19
C ILE A 367 2.60 -6.36 4.95
N ALA A 368 1.74 -7.31 4.59
CA ALA A 368 0.51 -7.57 5.32
C ALA A 368 0.78 -7.94 6.78
N GLN A 369 1.77 -8.81 7.04
CA GLN A 369 2.19 -9.16 8.39
C GLN A 369 2.84 -7.99 9.15
N LEU A 370 3.51 -7.07 8.46
CA LEU A 370 4.14 -5.90 9.04
C LEU A 370 3.11 -4.84 9.46
N LEU A 371 2.07 -4.66 8.62
CA LEU A 371 1.00 -3.69 8.86
C LEU A 371 -0.10 -4.24 9.78
N TYR A 372 -0.27 -5.56 9.81
CA TYR A 372 -1.39 -6.24 10.46
C TYR A 372 -0.91 -7.55 11.10
N ALA A 373 0.06 -7.52 12.00
CA ALA A 373 0.78 -8.70 12.54
C ALA A 373 -0.08 -9.89 12.97
N ASP A 374 -1.37 -9.67 13.25
CA ASP A 374 -2.34 -10.68 13.65
C ASP A 374 -3.38 -10.99 12.56
N VAL A 375 -3.19 -10.50 11.33
CA VAL A 375 -4.07 -10.84 10.21
C VAL A 375 -3.70 -12.21 9.67
N ALA A 376 -4.60 -13.17 9.84
CA ALA A 376 -4.56 -14.41 9.10
C ALA A 376 -4.80 -14.12 7.61
N SER A 377 -4.09 -14.78 6.71
CA SER A 377 -4.24 -14.56 5.26
C SER A 377 -4.57 -15.86 4.55
N SER A 378 -5.59 -15.78 3.66
CA SER A 378 -5.95 -16.84 2.72
C SER A 378 -5.83 -16.31 1.30
N GLU A 379 -5.26 -17.09 0.41
CA GLU A 379 -5.01 -16.69 -0.97
C GLU A 379 -5.71 -17.65 -1.94
N LEU A 380 -6.46 -17.07 -2.89
CA LEU A 380 -7.11 -17.78 -4.00
C LEU A 380 -6.31 -17.56 -5.28
N ARG A 381 -5.51 -18.53 -5.68
CA ARG A 381 -4.71 -18.51 -6.92
C ARG A 381 -5.41 -19.23 -8.06
N GLU A 382 -6.16 -20.28 -7.71
CA GLU A 382 -6.87 -21.08 -8.69
C GLU A 382 -8.06 -20.34 -9.27
N LEU A 383 -8.23 -20.43 -10.58
CA LEU A 383 -9.39 -19.88 -11.28
C LEU A 383 -10.46 -20.97 -11.41
N PRO A 384 -11.74 -20.64 -11.17
CA PRO A 384 -12.85 -21.56 -11.41
C PRO A 384 -12.87 -22.10 -12.85
N ALA A 385 -13.29 -23.35 -13.02
CA ALA A 385 -13.35 -23.99 -14.33
C ALA A 385 -14.24 -23.20 -15.31
N GLY A 386 -13.84 -23.12 -16.58
CA GLY A 386 -14.56 -22.41 -17.64
C GLY A 386 -14.14 -20.97 -17.87
N ARG A 387 -13.22 -20.42 -17.09
CA ARG A 387 -12.68 -19.10 -17.34
C ARG A 387 -11.66 -19.15 -18.49
N GLN A 388 -11.87 -18.31 -19.50
CA GLN A 388 -10.95 -18.15 -20.61
C GLN A 388 -9.69 -17.37 -20.17
N PRO A 389 -8.50 -17.75 -20.64
CA PRO A 389 -7.28 -16.99 -20.37
C PRO A 389 -7.37 -15.58 -20.98
N ILE A 390 -6.95 -14.58 -20.21
CA ILE A 390 -6.90 -13.20 -20.67
C ILE A 390 -5.68 -13.04 -21.60
N ARG A 391 -5.89 -12.45 -22.76
CA ARG A 391 -4.82 -12.06 -23.69
C ARG A 391 -4.55 -10.57 -23.55
N THR A 392 -3.36 -10.21 -23.12
CA THR A 392 -2.93 -8.82 -23.02
C THR A 392 -1.92 -8.50 -24.09
N ALA A 393 -2.05 -7.35 -24.75
CA ALA A 393 -1.10 -6.88 -25.75
C ALA A 393 -0.85 -5.39 -25.55
N ILE A 394 0.41 -4.97 -25.67
CA ILE A 394 0.80 -3.58 -25.71
C ILE A 394 0.76 -3.13 -27.18
N ARG A 395 0.16 -1.96 -27.45
CA ARG A 395 0.06 -1.36 -28.76
C ARG A 395 0.49 0.10 -28.68
N THR A 396 1.12 0.58 -29.76
CA THR A 396 1.52 1.98 -29.90
C THR A 396 0.43 2.78 -30.60
N SER A 397 0.58 4.11 -30.64
CA SER A 397 -0.31 5.00 -31.40
C SER A 397 -0.40 4.64 -32.89
N ALA A 398 0.64 4.06 -33.46
CA ALA A 398 0.64 3.58 -34.85
C ALA A 398 -0.30 2.38 -35.09
N ASP A 399 -0.62 1.63 -34.06
CA ASP A 399 -1.48 0.44 -34.14
C ASP A 399 -2.96 0.75 -33.84
N LEU A 400 -3.33 2.00 -33.53
CA LEU A 400 -4.69 2.36 -33.07
C LEU A 400 -5.77 1.98 -34.07
N GLU A 401 -5.53 2.08 -35.37
CA GLU A 401 -6.49 1.66 -36.40
C GLU A 401 -6.82 0.17 -36.28
N ARG A 402 -5.82 -0.65 -36.08
CA ARG A 402 -6.00 -2.10 -35.89
C ARG A 402 -6.74 -2.42 -34.59
N VAL A 403 -6.48 -1.62 -33.53
CA VAL A 403 -7.19 -1.77 -32.26
C VAL A 403 -8.68 -1.48 -32.44
N TRP A 404 -9.03 -0.39 -33.14
CA TRP A 404 -10.42 -0.04 -33.37
C TRP A 404 -11.15 -1.01 -34.29
N THR A 405 -10.47 -1.54 -35.31
CA THR A 405 -11.01 -2.61 -36.16
C THR A 405 -11.32 -3.85 -35.30
N PHE A 406 -10.41 -4.25 -34.44
CA PHE A 406 -10.62 -5.37 -33.51
C PHE A 406 -11.79 -5.10 -32.53
N VAL A 407 -11.90 -3.87 -31.99
CA VAL A 407 -13.02 -3.47 -31.13
C VAL A 407 -14.38 -3.58 -31.88
N ASP A 408 -14.40 -3.19 -33.14
CA ASP A 408 -15.60 -3.29 -33.96
C ASP A 408 -16.01 -4.75 -34.24
N GLU A 409 -15.03 -5.62 -34.53
CA GLU A 409 -15.24 -7.06 -34.71
C GLU A 409 -15.79 -7.71 -33.43
N GLU A 410 -15.23 -7.35 -32.26
CA GLU A 410 -15.68 -7.84 -30.96
C GLU A 410 -17.14 -7.38 -30.65
N ALA A 411 -17.44 -6.11 -30.96
CA ALA A 411 -18.79 -5.59 -30.83
C ALA A 411 -19.79 -6.25 -31.80
N ALA A 412 -19.35 -6.55 -33.05
CA ALA A 412 -20.14 -7.31 -34.01
C ALA A 412 -20.46 -8.73 -33.50
N ALA A 413 -19.55 -9.33 -32.79
CA ALA A 413 -19.74 -10.65 -32.15
C ALA A 413 -20.56 -10.60 -30.86
N GLY A 414 -21.15 -9.43 -30.49
CA GLY A 414 -21.98 -9.25 -29.32
C GLY A 414 -21.21 -9.09 -28.01
N ARG A 415 -19.91 -8.83 -28.06
CA ARG A 415 -19.09 -8.59 -26.88
C ARG A 415 -19.01 -7.09 -26.57
N GLN A 416 -18.79 -6.75 -25.30
CA GLN A 416 -18.65 -5.36 -24.84
C GLN A 416 -17.19 -5.00 -24.68
N THR A 417 -16.84 -3.74 -25.03
CA THR A 417 -15.51 -3.19 -24.86
C THR A 417 -15.57 -2.01 -23.90
N PHE A 418 -14.65 -1.94 -22.95
CA PHE A 418 -14.45 -0.81 -22.06
C PHE A 418 -13.21 -0.03 -22.50
N VAL A 419 -13.39 1.25 -22.80
CA VAL A 419 -12.30 2.17 -23.10
C VAL A 419 -12.02 3.00 -21.86
N VAL A 420 -10.83 2.82 -21.29
CA VAL A 420 -10.40 3.53 -20.08
C VAL A 420 -9.46 4.64 -20.44
N VAL A 421 -9.79 5.87 -20.08
CA VAL A 421 -9.00 7.07 -20.33
C VAL A 421 -8.70 7.80 -19.02
N PRO A 422 -7.58 8.55 -18.92
CA PRO A 422 -7.31 9.38 -17.76
C PRO A 422 -8.39 10.43 -17.57
N ARG A 423 -8.79 10.70 -16.32
CA ARG A 423 -9.62 11.86 -16.02
C ARG A 423 -8.77 13.10 -16.13
N ILE A 424 -9.02 13.94 -17.12
CA ILE A 424 -8.44 15.29 -17.16
C ILE A 424 -9.21 16.08 -16.10
N ALA A 425 -8.47 16.65 -15.14
CA ALA A 425 -9.03 17.66 -14.25
C ALA A 425 -9.43 18.86 -15.14
N ASP A 426 -10.70 19.27 -15.04
CA ASP A 426 -11.14 20.51 -15.64
C ASP A 426 -10.22 21.65 -15.19
N ALA A 427 -9.74 22.45 -16.13
CA ALA A 427 -8.80 23.56 -15.89
C ALA A 427 -9.36 24.67 -14.94
N ASP A 428 -10.60 24.53 -14.49
CA ASP A 428 -11.31 25.51 -13.63
C ASP A 428 -11.29 25.20 -12.12
N SER A 429 -10.76 24.05 -11.67
CA SER A 429 -10.54 23.83 -10.25
C SER A 429 -9.10 24.20 -9.89
N GLY A 430 -8.88 25.38 -9.30
CA GLY A 430 -7.58 25.95 -8.91
C GLY A 430 -6.82 25.15 -7.83
N GLY A 431 -6.69 23.85 -8.00
CA GLY A 431 -5.80 22.96 -7.26
C GLY A 431 -4.50 22.80 -8.03
N GLU A 432 -3.37 23.01 -7.37
CA GLU A 432 -2.04 22.74 -7.95
C GLU A 432 -2.01 21.32 -8.56
N PRO A 433 -1.44 21.15 -9.77
CA PRO A 433 -1.34 19.84 -10.39
C PRO A 433 -0.44 18.95 -9.52
N GLU A 434 -1.02 17.90 -8.94
CA GLU A 434 -0.23 16.81 -8.38
C GLU A 434 0.75 16.33 -9.47
N GLN A 435 2.05 16.47 -9.21
CA GLN A 435 3.10 16.02 -10.11
C GLN A 435 2.96 14.49 -10.26
N VAL A 436 2.27 14.08 -11.30
CA VAL A 436 2.40 12.73 -11.82
C VAL A 436 3.84 12.59 -12.28
N THR A 437 4.65 11.85 -11.55
CA THR A 437 5.99 11.46 -11.95
C THR A 437 5.85 10.65 -13.24
N THR A 438 6.02 11.32 -14.37
CA THR A 438 6.23 10.67 -15.65
C THR A 438 7.54 9.92 -15.58
N PHE A 439 7.49 8.60 -15.73
CA PHE A 439 8.68 7.84 -16.10
C PHE A 439 9.16 8.40 -17.43
N ASP A 440 10.40 8.87 -17.41
CA ASP A 440 11.12 9.48 -18.52
C ASP A 440 11.49 8.38 -19.55
N ASP A 441 10.58 8.10 -20.47
CA ASP A 441 10.83 7.41 -21.73
C ASP A 441 10.03 8.12 -22.80
N GLY A 442 10.64 9.14 -23.40
CA GLY A 442 10.52 9.73 -24.74
C GLY A 442 9.24 9.59 -25.57
N LEU A 443 8.07 9.35 -24.97
CA LEU A 443 6.78 9.38 -25.62
C LEU A 443 6.14 10.75 -25.37
N GLU A 444 6.21 11.62 -26.38
CA GLU A 444 5.37 12.81 -26.45
C GLU A 444 3.92 12.39 -26.14
N ALA A 445 3.39 12.85 -25.02
CA ALA A 445 2.01 12.72 -24.65
C ALA A 445 1.18 13.51 -25.68
N GLY A 446 0.72 12.83 -26.72
CA GLY A 446 -0.39 13.32 -27.53
C GLY A 446 -1.53 13.65 -26.56
N GLY A 447 -2.01 14.89 -26.58
CA GLY A 447 -2.88 15.50 -25.59
C GLY A 447 -3.93 14.53 -25.05
N ALA A 448 -3.93 14.32 -23.73
CA ALA A 448 -4.87 13.43 -23.06
C ALA A 448 -6.29 14.01 -23.26
N THR A 449 -7.09 13.37 -24.06
CA THR A 449 -8.49 13.73 -24.31
C THR A 449 -9.35 13.24 -23.16
N GLY A 450 -10.20 14.09 -22.59
CA GLY A 450 -11.16 13.73 -21.54
C GLY A 450 -12.15 12.66 -22.02
N VAL A 451 -12.87 12.06 -21.08
CA VAL A 451 -13.84 10.98 -21.34
C VAL A 451 -14.87 11.40 -22.40
N GLU A 452 -15.37 12.63 -22.34
CA GLU A 452 -16.37 13.16 -23.27
C GLU A 452 -15.84 13.28 -24.70
N ALA A 453 -14.66 13.89 -24.84
CA ALA A 453 -14.00 14.03 -26.14
C ALA A 453 -13.66 12.66 -26.77
N GLN A 454 -13.21 11.71 -25.95
CA GLN A 454 -12.96 10.35 -26.42
C GLN A 454 -14.26 9.64 -26.82
N ALA A 455 -15.37 9.87 -26.11
CA ALA A 455 -16.66 9.30 -26.45
C ALA A 455 -17.20 9.87 -27.78
N GLU A 456 -17.03 11.17 -28.03
CA GLU A 456 -17.38 11.80 -29.32
C GLU A 456 -16.55 11.22 -30.47
N LEU A 457 -15.26 11.11 -30.30
CA LEU A 457 -14.36 10.53 -31.29
C LEU A 457 -14.72 9.08 -31.63
N LEU A 458 -15.14 8.30 -30.62
CA LEU A 458 -15.61 6.93 -30.82
C LEU A 458 -16.96 6.88 -31.54
N ARG A 459 -17.89 7.81 -31.27
CA ARG A 459 -19.18 7.90 -31.97
C ARG A 459 -18.99 8.23 -33.45
N GLU A 460 -18.06 9.12 -33.78
CA GLU A 460 -17.72 9.43 -35.18
C GLU A 460 -17.08 8.21 -35.87
N ARG A 461 -16.22 7.48 -35.18
CA ARG A 461 -15.47 6.35 -35.73
C ARG A 461 -16.29 5.05 -35.87
N LEU A 462 -17.19 4.82 -34.95
CA LEU A 462 -18.05 3.63 -34.87
C LEU A 462 -19.54 4.02 -34.86
N PRO A 463 -20.04 4.73 -35.88
CA PRO A 463 -21.38 5.32 -35.85
C PRO A 463 -22.51 4.28 -35.83
N HIS A 464 -22.20 3.04 -36.18
CA HIS A 464 -23.13 1.91 -36.20
C HIS A 464 -23.12 1.11 -34.86
N ARG A 465 -22.32 1.56 -33.87
CA ARG A 465 -22.23 0.92 -32.56
C ARG A 465 -22.87 1.79 -31.46
N ARG A 466 -23.36 1.11 -30.45
CA ARG A 466 -23.94 1.78 -29.27
C ARG A 466 -22.81 2.11 -28.30
N ILE A 467 -22.56 3.41 -28.08
CA ILE A 467 -21.54 3.95 -27.17
C ILE A 467 -22.26 4.69 -26.04
N GLY A 468 -21.99 4.28 -24.79
CA GLY A 468 -22.62 4.83 -23.58
C GLY A 468 -21.59 5.20 -22.53
#